data_2e4a7286bc6e6bd6dec1d0e4e90cccc6
#
_entry.id   2e4a7286bc6e6bd6dec1d0e4e90cccc6
#
_cell.length_a   1.000
_cell.length_b   1.000
_cell.length_c   1.000
_cell.angle_alpha   90.00
_cell.angle_beta   90.00
_cell.angle_gamma   90.00
#
_symmetry.space_group_name_H-M   'P 1'
#
loop_
_entity.id
_entity.type
_entity.pdbx_description
1 polymer ?
#
loop_
_entity_poly.entity_id
_entity_poly.type
_entity_poly.pdbx_seq_one_letter_code
_entity_poly.pdbx_strand_id
1 'polypeptide(L)'
;MVTESPQYQVTWLIRRLFRTMAQMADGYLAAHGLSAADRAVLEFLYPDEALSVPEIASRYQVSRQHIQVTVNALLDDGFIEARPNPRHKRSPLIALTYVGRELFKKIRNIESEFVDALFVDIPTIDVECTRRTLEAIYFHNLKQGETDETPES
;
A
#
# COMPACT_ATOMS: atom_id res chain seq x y z
N MET A 1 9.80 25.07 27.46
CA MET A 1 9.14 24.11 26.51
C MET A 1 9.35 24.65 25.11
N VAL A 2 10.16 24.00 24.32
CA VAL A 2 10.28 24.36 22.89
C VAL A 2 8.93 23.98 22.27
N THR A 3 8.17 24.99 21.87
CA THR A 3 6.91 24.77 21.16
C THR A 3 7.30 24.23 19.80
N GLU A 4 7.11 22.94 19.59
CA GLU A 4 7.39 22.28 18.32
C GLU A 4 6.58 22.94 17.20
N SER A 5 7.22 23.15 16.04
CA SER A 5 6.54 23.79 14.92
C SER A 5 5.31 22.97 14.47
N PRO A 6 4.27 23.60 13.91
CA PRO A 6 3.13 22.88 13.36
C PRO A 6 3.54 21.77 12.35
N GLN A 7 4.59 22.02 11.57
CA GLN A 7 5.14 21.05 10.62
C GLN A 7 5.67 19.80 11.35
N TYR A 8 6.39 19.99 12.45
CA TYR A 8 6.88 18.87 13.27
C TYR A 8 5.72 18.09 13.88
N GLN A 9 4.71 18.78 14.41
CA GLN A 9 3.51 18.13 14.96
C GLN A 9 2.77 17.29 13.91
N VAL A 10 2.65 17.78 12.67
CA VAL A 10 2.05 17.03 11.55
C VAL A 10 2.86 15.76 11.27
N THR A 11 4.18 15.86 11.14
CA THR A 11 5.02 14.66 10.86
C THR A 11 5.00 13.65 12.00
N TRP A 12 4.94 14.13 13.25
CA TRP A 12 4.79 13.29 14.42
C TRP A 12 3.44 12.55 14.43
N LEU A 13 2.33 13.24 14.10
CA LEU A 13 1.00 12.64 13.98
C LEU A 13 0.93 11.62 12.86
N ILE A 14 1.53 11.89 11.70
CA ILE A 14 1.59 10.93 10.59
C ILE A 14 2.21 9.60 11.04
N ARG A 15 3.35 9.64 11.75
CA ARG A 15 4.02 8.41 12.24
C ARG A 15 3.18 7.63 13.22
N ARG A 16 2.51 8.31 14.14
CA ARG A 16 1.66 7.68 15.15
C ARG A 16 0.39 7.12 14.52
N LEU A 17 -0.25 7.88 13.64
CA LEU A 17 -1.46 7.48 12.94
C LEU A 17 -1.19 6.26 12.07
N PHE A 18 -0.09 6.26 11.33
CA PHE A 18 0.32 5.09 10.53
C PHE A 18 0.43 3.83 11.40
N ARG A 19 1.06 3.91 12.57
CA ARG A 19 1.19 2.77 13.48
C ARG A 19 -0.15 2.26 14.02
N THR A 20 -1.02 3.17 14.45
CA THR A 20 -2.34 2.78 14.98
C THR A 20 -3.23 2.19 13.89
N MET A 21 -3.22 2.74 12.69
CA MET A 21 -3.98 2.21 11.56
C MET A 21 -3.44 0.83 11.13
N ALA A 22 -2.12 0.63 11.12
CA ALA A 22 -1.52 -0.67 10.85
C ALA A 22 -1.97 -1.73 11.88
N GLN A 23 -1.95 -1.39 13.17
CA GLN A 23 -2.42 -2.30 14.23
C GLN A 23 -3.90 -2.67 14.09
N MET A 24 -4.74 -1.71 13.70
CA MET A 24 -6.16 -1.98 13.43
C MET A 24 -6.31 -2.91 12.22
N ALA A 25 -5.53 -2.67 11.17
CA ALA A 25 -5.55 -3.50 9.97
C ALA A 25 -5.11 -4.95 10.25
N ASP A 26 -4.10 -5.16 11.08
CA ASP A 26 -3.59 -6.49 11.43
C ASP A 26 -4.71 -7.41 11.97
N GLY A 27 -5.65 -6.85 12.73
CA GLY A 27 -6.74 -7.63 13.32
C GLY A 27 -7.70 -8.22 12.27
N TYR A 28 -8.21 -7.41 11.35
CA TYR A 28 -9.14 -7.92 10.33
C TYR A 28 -8.42 -8.66 9.20
N LEU A 29 -7.18 -8.31 8.89
CA LEU A 29 -6.38 -9.05 7.91
C LEU A 29 -6.06 -10.46 8.40
N ALA A 30 -5.64 -10.61 9.66
CA ALA A 30 -5.36 -11.91 10.27
C ALA A 30 -6.59 -12.82 10.26
N ALA A 31 -7.79 -12.27 10.50
CA ALA A 31 -9.04 -13.02 10.41
C ALA A 31 -9.32 -13.59 9.00
N HIS A 32 -8.68 -13.05 7.97
CA HIS A 32 -8.75 -13.51 6.59
C HIS A 32 -7.48 -14.24 6.12
N GLY A 33 -6.55 -14.52 7.03
CA GLY A 33 -5.28 -15.18 6.72
C GLY A 33 -4.31 -14.31 5.92
N LEU A 34 -4.45 -12.99 5.99
CA LEU A 34 -3.63 -12.02 5.25
C LEU A 34 -2.72 -11.23 6.18
N SER A 35 -1.55 -10.86 5.67
CA SER A 35 -0.66 -9.85 6.23
C SER A 35 -0.84 -8.48 5.56
N ALA A 36 -0.25 -7.45 6.14
CA ALA A 36 -0.19 -6.12 5.52
C ALA A 36 0.52 -6.14 4.14
N ALA A 37 1.55 -6.99 3.99
CA ALA A 37 2.25 -7.16 2.72
C ALA A 37 1.36 -7.82 1.66
N ASP A 38 0.58 -8.85 2.04
CA ASP A 38 -0.40 -9.49 1.16
C ASP A 38 -1.44 -8.48 0.68
N ARG A 39 -1.99 -7.70 1.62
CA ARG A 39 -2.95 -6.64 1.31
C ARG A 39 -2.39 -5.65 0.29
N ALA A 40 -1.15 -5.20 0.47
CA ALA A 40 -0.53 -4.24 -0.44
C ALA A 40 -0.35 -4.81 -1.85
N VAL A 41 0.06 -6.06 -1.99
CA VAL A 41 0.16 -6.74 -3.30
C VAL A 41 -1.20 -6.84 -3.97
N LEU A 42 -2.24 -7.28 -3.23
CA LEU A 42 -3.60 -7.37 -3.76
C LEU A 42 -4.15 -6.02 -4.21
N GLU A 43 -3.83 -4.94 -3.48
CA GLU A 43 -4.23 -3.56 -3.82
C GLU A 43 -3.64 -3.10 -5.15
N PHE A 44 -2.35 -3.35 -5.41
CA PHE A 44 -1.71 -2.99 -6.67
C PHE A 44 -2.29 -3.74 -7.87
N LEU A 45 -2.82 -4.93 -7.66
CA LEU A 45 -3.42 -5.75 -8.71
C LEU A 45 -4.92 -5.49 -8.90
N TYR A 46 -5.56 -4.83 -7.95
CA TYR A 46 -7.00 -4.54 -8.02
C TYR A 46 -7.28 -3.31 -8.89
N PRO A 47 -8.37 -3.28 -9.67
CA PRO A 47 -9.33 -4.38 -9.89
C PRO A 47 -8.87 -5.44 -10.92
N ASP A 48 -8.06 -5.08 -11.91
CA ASP A 48 -7.69 -5.91 -13.06
C ASP A 48 -6.28 -5.66 -13.58
N GLU A 49 -5.38 -5.12 -12.75
CA GLU A 49 -3.98 -4.92 -13.14
C GLU A 49 -3.20 -6.22 -13.12
N ALA A 50 -2.25 -6.32 -14.06
CA ALA A 50 -1.27 -7.40 -14.11
C ALA A 50 0.14 -6.79 -14.10
N LEU A 51 0.92 -7.10 -13.07
CA LEU A 51 2.23 -6.51 -12.80
C LEU A 51 3.26 -7.61 -12.55
N SER A 52 4.50 -7.37 -12.99
CA SER A 52 5.63 -8.22 -12.61
C SER A 52 6.09 -7.94 -11.17
N VAL A 53 6.79 -8.90 -10.57
CA VAL A 53 7.36 -8.73 -9.23
C VAL A 53 8.25 -7.46 -9.12
N PRO A 54 9.13 -7.15 -10.10
CA PRO A 54 9.89 -5.89 -10.06
C PRO A 54 9.01 -4.63 -10.07
N GLU A 55 7.91 -4.62 -10.82
CA GLU A 55 6.98 -3.47 -10.85
C GLU A 55 6.25 -3.29 -9.52
N ILE A 56 5.78 -4.39 -8.90
CA ILE A 56 5.16 -4.34 -7.58
C ILE A 56 6.18 -3.84 -6.54
N ALA A 57 7.40 -4.38 -6.55
CA ALA A 57 8.46 -3.99 -5.62
C ALA A 57 8.81 -2.50 -5.73
N SER A 58 8.88 -1.98 -6.95
CA SER A 58 9.12 -0.55 -7.21
C SER A 58 7.98 0.32 -6.67
N ARG A 59 6.72 -0.05 -6.93
CA ARG A 59 5.54 0.70 -6.44
C ARG A 59 5.43 0.69 -4.92
N TYR A 60 5.77 -0.45 -4.29
CA TYR A 60 5.70 -0.60 -2.84
C TYR A 60 6.96 -0.09 -2.12
N GLN A 61 8.01 0.25 -2.88
CA GLN A 61 9.30 0.72 -2.35
C GLN A 61 9.96 -0.27 -1.38
N VAL A 62 9.90 -1.55 -1.73
CA VAL A 62 10.53 -2.66 -1.01
C VAL A 62 11.38 -3.52 -1.94
N SER A 63 12.19 -4.43 -1.39
CA SER A 63 13.03 -5.31 -2.20
C SER A 63 12.19 -6.31 -3.02
N ARG A 64 12.71 -6.70 -4.19
CA ARG A 64 12.10 -7.76 -5.03
C ARG A 64 11.99 -9.08 -4.28
N GLN A 65 12.97 -9.40 -3.43
CA GLN A 65 12.94 -10.61 -2.62
C GLN A 65 11.77 -10.61 -1.63
N HIS A 66 11.50 -9.46 -0.99
CA HIS A 66 10.35 -9.32 -0.10
C HIS A 66 9.03 -9.57 -0.84
N ILE A 67 8.85 -8.95 -2.00
CA ILE A 67 7.65 -9.16 -2.82
C ILE A 67 7.55 -10.59 -3.33
N GLN A 68 8.68 -11.23 -3.72
CA GLN A 68 8.65 -12.62 -4.18
C GLN A 68 8.13 -13.58 -3.11
N VAL A 69 8.51 -13.38 -1.85
CA VAL A 69 7.99 -14.19 -0.72
C VAL A 69 6.47 -14.02 -0.59
N THR A 70 5.99 -12.78 -0.61
CA THR A 70 4.54 -12.49 -0.54
C THR A 70 3.79 -13.07 -1.73
N VAL A 71 4.31 -12.89 -2.94
CA VAL A 71 3.70 -13.42 -4.17
C VAL A 71 3.62 -14.95 -4.14
N ASN A 72 4.67 -15.63 -3.67
CA ASN A 72 4.65 -17.09 -3.56
C ASN A 72 3.53 -17.57 -2.61
N ALA A 73 3.38 -16.95 -1.45
CA ALA A 73 2.32 -17.28 -0.50
C ALA A 73 0.92 -17.06 -1.12
N LEU A 74 0.69 -15.92 -1.77
CA LEU A 74 -0.58 -15.60 -2.41
C LEU A 74 -0.90 -16.53 -3.61
N LEU A 75 0.12 -17.02 -4.33
CA LEU A 75 -0.02 -18.04 -5.39
C LEU A 75 -0.46 -19.37 -4.78
N ASP A 76 0.18 -19.79 -3.69
CA ASP A 76 -0.14 -21.05 -2.99
C ASP A 76 -1.58 -21.02 -2.43
N ASP A 77 -2.02 -19.87 -1.96
CA ASP A 77 -3.39 -19.65 -1.47
C ASP A 77 -4.42 -19.47 -2.60
N GLY A 78 -3.99 -19.36 -3.86
CA GLY A 78 -4.87 -19.22 -5.01
C GLY A 78 -5.54 -17.85 -5.16
N PHE A 79 -5.05 -16.82 -4.51
CA PHE A 79 -5.58 -15.46 -4.63
C PHE A 79 -5.04 -14.70 -5.83
N ILE A 80 -3.88 -15.10 -6.33
CA ILE A 80 -3.26 -14.55 -7.53
C ILE A 80 -2.82 -15.68 -8.47
N GLU A 81 -2.56 -15.34 -9.71
CA GLU A 81 -2.06 -16.24 -10.74
C GLU A 81 -0.92 -15.61 -11.53
N ALA A 82 -0.03 -16.44 -12.06
CA ALA A 82 1.02 -15.99 -12.97
C ALA A 82 0.56 -16.12 -14.42
N ARG A 83 0.80 -15.05 -15.21
CA ARG A 83 0.48 -15.00 -16.64
C ARG A 83 1.75 -14.77 -17.46
N PRO A 84 1.81 -15.23 -18.72
CA PRO A 84 2.92 -14.91 -19.62
C PRO A 84 3.12 -13.40 -19.76
N ASN A 85 4.38 -12.95 -19.70
CA ASN A 85 4.74 -11.57 -19.93
C ASN A 85 5.35 -11.40 -21.33
N PRO A 86 4.65 -10.76 -22.28
CA PRO A 86 5.16 -10.57 -23.65
C PRO A 86 6.45 -9.77 -23.70
N ARG A 87 6.69 -8.88 -22.72
CA ARG A 87 7.86 -7.99 -22.67
C ARG A 87 9.08 -8.66 -22.05
N HIS A 88 8.86 -9.58 -21.10
CA HIS A 88 9.93 -10.22 -20.35
C HIS A 88 9.59 -11.67 -20.02
N LYS A 89 10.04 -12.63 -20.83
CA LYS A 89 9.76 -14.06 -20.66
C LYS A 89 10.16 -14.65 -19.29
N ARG A 90 11.16 -14.04 -18.62
CA ARG A 90 11.67 -14.49 -17.32
C ARG A 90 10.99 -13.85 -16.11
N SER A 91 10.09 -12.89 -16.34
CA SER A 91 9.40 -12.17 -15.28
C SER A 91 7.90 -12.19 -15.58
N PRO A 92 7.16 -13.21 -15.11
CA PRO A 92 5.74 -13.35 -15.38
C PRO A 92 4.97 -12.15 -14.81
N LEU A 93 3.80 -11.89 -15.38
CA LEU A 93 2.82 -10.97 -14.83
C LEU A 93 2.02 -11.68 -13.75
N ILE A 94 1.81 -11.01 -12.66
CA ILE A 94 0.96 -11.45 -11.55
C ILE A 94 -0.36 -10.71 -11.64
N ALA A 95 -1.46 -11.42 -11.53
CA ALA A 95 -2.81 -10.88 -11.59
C ALA A 95 -3.72 -11.54 -10.54
N LEU A 96 -4.79 -10.86 -10.16
CA LEU A 96 -5.80 -11.44 -9.27
C LEU A 96 -6.55 -12.59 -9.95
N THR A 97 -6.78 -13.66 -9.21
CA THR A 97 -7.83 -14.63 -9.53
C THR A 97 -9.20 -14.04 -9.20
N TYR A 98 -10.26 -14.71 -9.65
CA TYR A 98 -11.62 -14.35 -9.21
C TYR A 98 -11.75 -14.37 -7.67
N VAL A 99 -11.21 -15.43 -7.03
CA VAL A 99 -11.25 -15.57 -5.56
C VAL A 99 -10.47 -14.45 -4.87
N GLY A 100 -9.28 -14.09 -5.37
CA GLY A 100 -8.48 -12.99 -4.83
C GLY A 100 -9.16 -11.64 -4.97
N ARG A 101 -9.84 -11.40 -6.09
CA ARG A 101 -10.61 -10.17 -6.32
C ARG A 101 -11.78 -10.03 -5.34
N GLU A 102 -12.56 -11.09 -5.15
CA GLU A 102 -13.68 -11.07 -4.22
C GLU A 102 -13.21 -10.93 -2.76
N LEU A 103 -12.11 -11.59 -2.39
CA LEU A 103 -11.48 -11.42 -1.09
C LEU A 103 -11.05 -9.96 -0.87
N PHE A 104 -10.33 -9.38 -1.81
CA PHE A 104 -9.85 -8.00 -1.67
C PHE A 104 -10.99 -6.98 -1.64
N LYS A 105 -12.04 -7.18 -2.44
CA LYS A 105 -13.25 -6.38 -2.38
C LYS A 105 -13.90 -6.41 -0.99
N LYS A 106 -13.95 -7.60 -0.36
CA LYS A 106 -14.45 -7.75 1.00
C LYS A 106 -13.58 -7.00 2.02
N ILE A 107 -12.25 -7.09 1.90
CA ILE A 107 -11.31 -6.34 2.74
C ILE A 107 -11.54 -4.83 2.59
N ARG A 108 -11.66 -4.32 1.38
CA ARG A 108 -11.94 -2.90 1.12
C ARG A 108 -13.24 -2.41 1.73
N ASN A 109 -14.28 -3.23 1.73
CA ASN A 109 -15.55 -2.88 2.38
C ASN A 109 -15.38 -2.74 3.89
N ILE A 110 -14.67 -3.66 4.54
CA ILE A 110 -14.35 -3.57 5.97
C ILE A 110 -13.53 -2.31 6.25
N GLU A 111 -12.53 -2.02 5.45
CA GLU A 111 -11.70 -0.80 5.57
C GLU A 111 -12.53 0.48 5.41
N SER A 112 -13.45 0.51 4.45
CA SER A 112 -14.32 1.66 4.22
C SER A 112 -15.15 1.98 5.44
N GLU A 113 -15.75 0.98 6.08
CA GLU A 113 -16.53 1.18 7.31
C GLU A 113 -15.69 1.78 8.44
N PHE A 114 -14.44 1.31 8.61
CA PHE A 114 -13.51 1.88 9.59
C PHE A 114 -13.13 3.32 9.24
N VAL A 115 -12.81 3.58 7.98
CA VAL A 115 -12.42 4.91 7.52
C VAL A 115 -13.58 5.89 7.71
N ASP A 116 -14.80 5.53 7.31
CA ASP A 116 -15.98 6.37 7.46
C ASP A 116 -16.22 6.75 8.93
N ALA A 117 -16.03 5.79 9.84
CA ALA A 117 -16.16 6.05 11.28
C ALA A 117 -15.09 7.02 11.82
N LEU A 118 -13.87 6.99 11.29
CA LEU A 118 -12.79 7.89 11.70
C LEU A 118 -13.07 9.37 11.31
N PHE A 119 -13.83 9.59 10.26
CA PHE A 119 -14.06 10.93 9.71
C PHE A 119 -15.45 11.51 10.00
N VAL A 120 -16.29 10.80 10.75
CA VAL A 120 -17.71 11.17 10.97
C VAL A 120 -17.91 12.59 11.51
N ASP A 121 -17.03 13.05 12.40
CA ASP A 121 -17.11 14.38 13.03
C ASP A 121 -16.16 15.41 12.40
N ILE A 122 -15.50 15.07 11.29
CA ILE A 122 -14.53 15.97 10.63
C ILE A 122 -15.18 16.62 9.42
N PRO A 123 -15.19 17.97 9.34
CA PRO A 123 -15.74 18.67 8.19
C PRO A 123 -15.05 18.26 6.88
N THR A 124 -15.80 18.06 5.82
CA THR A 124 -15.26 17.63 4.51
C THR A 124 -14.18 18.55 3.98
N ILE A 125 -14.29 19.86 4.26
CA ILE A 125 -13.27 20.83 3.83
C ILE A 125 -11.92 20.59 4.52
N ASP A 126 -11.92 20.17 5.78
CA ASP A 126 -10.70 19.88 6.52
C ASP A 126 -10.07 18.58 6.05
N VAL A 127 -10.90 17.57 5.72
CA VAL A 127 -10.44 16.32 5.10
C VAL A 127 -9.76 16.61 3.76
N GLU A 128 -10.35 17.44 2.92
CA GLU A 128 -9.79 17.81 1.61
C GLU A 128 -8.51 18.64 1.74
N CYS A 129 -8.44 19.57 2.70
CA CYS A 129 -7.20 20.30 2.99
C CYS A 129 -6.08 19.38 3.46
N THR A 130 -6.42 18.42 4.34
CA THR A 130 -5.47 17.42 4.85
C THR A 130 -4.97 16.54 3.71
N ARG A 131 -5.84 16.02 2.86
CA ARG A 131 -5.48 15.22 1.69
C ARG A 131 -4.46 15.94 0.81
N ARG A 132 -4.74 17.19 0.43
CA ARG A 132 -3.83 18.00 -0.40
C ARG A 132 -2.49 18.24 0.25
N THR A 133 -2.47 18.47 1.56
CA THR A 133 -1.21 18.67 2.30
C THR A 133 -0.38 17.39 2.34
N LEU A 134 -1.01 16.24 2.62
CA LEU A 134 -0.32 14.96 2.65
C LEU A 134 0.20 14.56 1.26
N GLU A 135 -0.56 14.80 0.20
CA GLU A 135 -0.11 14.58 -1.19
C GLU A 135 1.13 15.44 -1.53
N ALA A 136 1.12 16.73 -1.16
CA ALA A 136 2.25 17.61 -1.40
C ALA A 136 3.52 17.12 -0.68
N ILE A 137 3.40 16.69 0.58
CA ILE A 137 4.50 16.11 1.36
C ILE A 137 5.00 14.81 0.70
N TYR A 138 4.10 13.93 0.29
CA TYR A 138 4.42 12.65 -0.33
C TYR A 138 5.21 12.83 -1.63
N PHE A 139 4.71 13.65 -2.55
CA PHE A 139 5.39 13.90 -3.82
C PHE A 139 6.71 14.67 -3.68
N HIS A 140 6.84 15.52 -2.66
CA HIS A 140 8.11 16.18 -2.37
C HIS A 140 9.17 15.16 -1.92
N ASN A 141 8.81 14.23 -1.05
CA ASN A 141 9.71 13.17 -0.60
C ASN A 141 10.14 12.23 -1.73
N LEU A 142 9.24 11.87 -2.65
CA LEU A 142 9.58 11.02 -3.80
C LEU A 142 10.65 11.67 -4.68
N LYS A 143 10.53 12.97 -4.97
CA LYS A 143 11.52 13.71 -5.77
C LYS A 143 12.90 13.79 -5.12
N GLN A 144 12.97 13.83 -3.79
CA GLN A 144 14.26 13.85 -3.08
C GLN A 144 14.93 12.47 -3.08
N GLY A 145 14.16 11.39 -2.98
CA GLY A 145 14.71 10.03 -3.06
C GLY A 145 15.33 9.69 -4.43
N GLU A 146 14.78 10.24 -5.52
CA GLU A 146 15.31 10.04 -6.88
C GLU A 146 16.63 10.82 -7.14
N THR A 147 16.90 11.88 -6.38
CA THR A 147 18.14 12.69 -6.54
C THR A 147 19.33 12.10 -5.80
N ASP A 148 19.13 11.23 -4.81
CA ASP A 148 20.23 10.61 -4.05
C ASP A 148 20.77 9.32 -4.72
N GLU A 149 20.13 8.79 -5.77
CA GLU A 149 20.57 7.63 -6.52
C GLU A 149 21.46 7.96 -7.75
N THR A 150 22.16 9.08 -7.77
CA THR A 150 23.19 9.32 -8.80
C THR A 150 24.44 8.52 -8.42
N PRO A 151 24.85 7.50 -9.18
CA PRO A 151 26.07 6.75 -8.87
C PRO A 151 27.27 7.67 -9.12
N GLU A 152 28.08 7.86 -8.08
CA GLU A 152 29.45 8.33 -8.27
C GLU A 152 30.17 7.35 -9.21
N SER A 153 30.71 7.91 -10.25
CA SER A 153 31.48 7.25 -11.33
C SER A 153 32.83 6.77 -10.82
#